data_1878dee85094b7cf375e4c5fe1083298
#
_entry.id   1878dee85094b7cf375e4c5fe1083298
#
_cell.length_a   1.000
_cell.length_b   1.000
_cell.length_c   1.000
_cell.angle_alpha   90.00
_cell.angle_beta   90.00
_cell.angle_gamma   90.00
#
_symmetry.space_group_name_H-M   'P 1'
#
loop_
_entity.id
_entity.type
_entity.pdbx_description
1 polymer ?
#
loop_
_entity_poly.entity_id
_entity_poly.type
_entity_poly.pdbx_seq_one_letter_code
_entity_poly.pdbx_strand_id
1 'polypeptide(L)'
;MRTAPPPEEERRSKLFRKTLVTVLLATGTFFLTNVLSPDASEQWQWTMPVVVGSAVLIMQYLVDFGERLEAVEEAQTRRIRGMRDSLADHHREMRSAVDESFAKINAATELFSQVDRSVLRSDGVTRLARKYTQVGEHGSEIVKRFAQEEIASLALLMESLSNGTADCPGENHEWLIDLTACTKKTLYATSTSVDRDFWSSGPGKRYLVAQGDAIRKRGVEIRRLFLVDGPDEITEALRKLCERQRRYGIDARIVDQSELDNAPVTSVNDFIIFDGELCYEIEPDVRAAPTKTTLKMTPGHVAERIERFDTLWEASSAD
;
A
#
# COMPACT_ATOMS: atom_id res chain seq x y z
N MET A 1 -13.70 41.76 -4.00
CA MET A 1 -14.91 42.60 -4.20
C MET A 1 -14.44 44.04 -4.43
N ARG A 2 -14.53 44.57 -5.67
CA ARG A 2 -14.23 45.99 -5.96
C ARG A 2 -15.45 46.79 -5.48
N THR A 3 -15.29 47.61 -4.44
CA THR A 3 -16.29 48.62 -4.10
C THR A 3 -16.38 49.61 -5.26
N ALA A 4 -17.53 49.69 -5.89
CA ALA A 4 -17.79 50.66 -6.94
C ALA A 4 -17.56 52.07 -6.39
N PRO A 5 -16.98 53.01 -7.18
CA PRO A 5 -16.87 54.39 -6.76
C PRO A 5 -18.27 54.96 -6.49
N PRO A 6 -18.42 55.87 -5.50
CA PRO A 6 -19.73 56.44 -5.21
C PRO A 6 -20.28 57.15 -6.47
N PRO A 7 -21.61 57.10 -6.70
CA PRO A 7 -22.20 57.67 -7.89
C PRO A 7 -21.86 59.18 -8.01
N GLU A 8 -21.60 59.63 -9.22
CA GLU A 8 -21.15 61.00 -9.51
C GLU A 8 -22.06 62.05 -8.89
N GLU A 9 -23.34 61.75 -8.70
CA GLU A 9 -24.32 62.61 -8.04
C GLU A 9 -24.00 62.91 -6.57
N GLU A 10 -23.51 61.93 -5.82
CA GLU A 10 -23.15 62.09 -4.40
C GLU A 10 -21.91 62.96 -4.24
N ARG A 11 -20.98 62.86 -5.17
CA ARG A 11 -19.77 63.68 -5.23
C ARG A 11 -20.08 65.13 -5.60
N ARG A 12 -21.00 65.35 -6.54
CA ARG A 12 -21.48 66.68 -6.94
C ARG A 12 -22.28 67.33 -5.78
N SER A 13 -23.11 66.58 -5.07
CA SER A 13 -23.87 67.10 -3.95
C SER A 13 -22.97 67.55 -2.81
N LYS A 14 -21.93 66.77 -2.44
CA LYS A 14 -20.95 67.13 -1.39
C LYS A 14 -20.15 68.37 -1.76
N LEU A 15 -19.68 68.49 -3.04
CA LEU A 15 -18.98 69.65 -3.53
C LEU A 15 -19.89 70.87 -3.50
N PHE A 16 -21.13 70.79 -4.00
CA PHE A 16 -22.09 71.86 -3.99
C PHE A 16 -22.41 72.37 -2.57
N ARG A 17 -22.56 71.47 -1.62
CA ARG A 17 -22.82 71.84 -0.21
C ARG A 17 -21.63 72.53 0.44
N LYS A 18 -20.41 72.14 0.13
CA LYS A 18 -19.15 72.75 0.61
C LYS A 18 -18.99 74.14 0.04
N THR A 19 -19.19 74.31 -1.27
CA THR A 19 -19.12 75.63 -1.96
C THR A 19 -20.21 76.55 -1.40
N LEU A 20 -21.44 76.08 -1.21
CA LEU A 20 -22.54 76.85 -0.64
C LEU A 20 -22.22 77.37 0.77
N VAL A 21 -21.68 76.52 1.64
CA VAL A 21 -21.27 76.93 3.00
C VAL A 21 -20.15 77.92 2.97
N THR A 22 -19.16 77.83 2.07
CA THR A 22 -18.07 78.75 1.93
C THR A 22 -18.58 80.14 1.43
N VAL A 23 -19.49 80.12 0.49
CA VAL A 23 -20.10 81.36 -0.03
C VAL A 23 -20.98 82.03 1.03
N LEU A 24 -21.77 81.26 1.77
CA LEU A 24 -22.59 81.81 2.87
C LEU A 24 -21.74 82.42 3.98
N LEU A 25 -20.64 81.74 4.41
CA LEU A 25 -19.72 82.29 5.40
C LEU A 25 -19.00 83.53 4.89
N ALA A 26 -18.54 83.57 3.66
CA ALA A 26 -17.90 84.77 3.05
C ALA A 26 -18.87 85.90 2.96
N THR A 27 -20.12 85.66 2.52
CA THR A 27 -21.18 86.67 2.43
C THR A 27 -21.58 87.20 3.81
N GLY A 28 -21.71 86.30 4.79
CA GLY A 28 -21.98 86.63 6.20
C GLY A 28 -20.88 87.47 6.83
N THR A 29 -19.61 87.17 6.52
CA THR A 29 -18.46 87.98 6.97
C THR A 29 -18.45 89.35 6.34
N PHE A 30 -18.76 89.40 5.05
CA PHE A 30 -18.90 90.73 4.34
C PHE A 30 -19.99 91.61 4.97
N PHE A 31 -21.18 91.02 5.22
CA PHE A 31 -22.24 91.77 5.88
C PHE A 31 -21.87 92.21 7.29
N LEU A 32 -21.27 91.33 8.09
CA LEU A 32 -20.85 91.59 9.44
C LEU A 32 -19.81 92.71 9.51
N THR A 33 -18.80 92.68 8.60
CA THR A 33 -17.74 93.70 8.50
C THR A 33 -18.30 95.00 8.10
N ASN A 34 -19.27 95.06 7.17
CA ASN A 34 -19.88 96.31 6.67
C ASN A 34 -20.83 96.96 7.69
N VAL A 35 -21.46 96.18 8.56
CA VAL A 35 -22.38 96.65 9.63
C VAL A 35 -21.61 97.11 10.86
N LEU A 36 -20.55 96.41 11.24
CA LEU A 36 -19.80 96.62 12.53
C LEU A 36 -18.71 97.70 12.39
N SER A 37 -18.24 98.02 11.18
CA SER A 37 -17.12 98.98 10.96
C SER A 37 -17.40 99.83 9.71
N PRO A 38 -18.36 100.75 9.77
CA PRO A 38 -18.69 101.59 8.61
C PRO A 38 -17.53 102.55 8.14
N ASP A 39 -16.53 102.81 9.00
CA ASP A 39 -15.37 103.65 8.71
C ASP A 39 -14.12 102.90 8.19
N ALA A 40 -14.24 101.58 7.96
CA ALA A 40 -13.15 100.76 7.45
C ALA A 40 -12.85 101.17 5.97
N SER A 41 -11.55 101.27 5.62
CA SER A 41 -11.15 101.58 4.21
C SER A 41 -11.71 100.53 3.25
N GLU A 42 -12.16 100.93 2.09
CA GLU A 42 -12.78 100.14 1.05
C GLU A 42 -12.00 98.86 0.71
N GLN A 43 -10.66 98.87 0.85
CA GLN A 43 -9.77 97.73 0.67
C GLN A 43 -9.98 96.63 1.77
N TRP A 44 -10.26 97.02 3.02
CA TRP A 44 -10.49 96.06 4.13
C TRP A 44 -11.83 95.35 4.00
N GLN A 45 -12.82 96.02 3.44
CA GLN A 45 -14.17 95.44 3.28
C GLN A 45 -14.18 94.23 2.32
N TRP A 46 -13.30 94.22 1.29
CA TRP A 46 -13.15 93.09 0.36
C TRP A 46 -12.10 92.11 0.75
N THR A 47 -11.04 92.48 1.44
CA THR A 47 -9.96 91.62 1.80
C THR A 47 -10.34 90.59 2.88
N MET A 48 -11.10 90.95 3.90
CA MET A 48 -11.53 90.07 5.01
C MET A 48 -12.42 88.89 4.57
N PRO A 49 -13.44 89.10 3.78
CA PRO A 49 -14.26 88.01 3.24
C PRO A 49 -13.44 87.02 2.39
N VAL A 50 -12.48 87.54 1.58
CA VAL A 50 -11.59 86.72 0.76
C VAL A 50 -10.66 85.85 1.63
N VAL A 51 -10.07 86.44 2.69
CA VAL A 51 -9.17 85.68 3.61
C VAL A 51 -9.94 84.64 4.36
N VAL A 52 -11.11 84.99 4.92
CA VAL A 52 -11.97 84.01 5.67
C VAL A 52 -12.45 82.91 4.73
N GLY A 53 -12.93 83.29 3.54
CA GLY A 53 -13.36 82.31 2.54
C GLY A 53 -12.25 81.32 2.12
N SER A 54 -11.02 81.85 1.90
CA SER A 54 -9.84 81.05 1.57
C SER A 54 -9.46 80.15 2.72
N ALA A 55 -9.47 80.61 3.99
CA ALA A 55 -9.15 79.84 5.13
C ALA A 55 -10.14 78.65 5.31
N VAL A 56 -11.47 78.91 5.16
CA VAL A 56 -12.51 77.87 5.23
C VAL A 56 -12.32 76.85 4.09
N LEU A 57 -11.99 77.32 2.87
CA LEU A 57 -11.73 76.42 1.73
C LEU A 57 -10.54 75.51 1.99
N ILE A 58 -9.44 76.03 2.54
CA ILE A 58 -8.24 75.29 2.87
C ILE A 58 -8.57 74.26 3.98
N MET A 59 -9.31 74.67 5.01
CA MET A 59 -9.71 73.78 6.12
C MET A 59 -10.60 72.61 5.61
N GLN A 60 -11.55 72.91 4.76
CA GLN A 60 -12.38 71.87 4.10
C GLN A 60 -11.56 70.91 3.24
N TYR A 61 -10.59 71.44 2.51
CA TYR A 61 -9.69 70.62 1.71
C TYR A 61 -8.82 69.70 2.58
N LEU A 62 -8.28 70.22 3.69
CA LEU A 62 -7.48 69.43 4.63
C LEU A 62 -8.28 68.30 5.30
N VAL A 63 -9.55 68.58 5.70
CA VAL A 63 -10.44 67.56 6.23
C VAL A 63 -10.75 66.49 5.19
N ASP A 64 -11.08 66.88 3.94
CA ASP A 64 -11.35 65.94 2.86
C ASP A 64 -10.11 65.09 2.51
N PHE A 65 -8.92 65.71 2.58
CA PHE A 65 -7.66 65.02 2.39
C PHE A 65 -7.38 64.02 3.49
N GLY A 66 -7.64 64.39 4.77
CA GLY A 66 -7.50 63.50 5.91
C GLY A 66 -8.43 62.23 5.78
N GLU A 67 -9.71 62.46 5.48
CA GLU A 67 -10.66 61.34 5.27
C GLU A 67 -10.21 60.40 4.12
N ARG A 68 -9.66 60.97 3.04
CA ARG A 68 -9.12 60.15 1.93
C ARG A 68 -7.86 59.38 2.33
N LEU A 69 -6.99 59.95 3.12
CA LEU A 69 -5.78 59.31 3.62
C LEU A 69 -6.12 58.12 4.48
N GLU A 70 -7.03 58.31 5.45
CA GLU A 70 -7.55 57.21 6.31
C GLU A 70 -8.17 56.06 5.49
N ALA A 71 -9.00 56.42 4.48
CA ALA A 71 -9.60 55.40 3.61
C ALA A 71 -8.57 54.60 2.79
N VAL A 72 -7.50 55.26 2.33
CA VAL A 72 -6.39 54.61 1.62
C VAL A 72 -5.59 53.73 2.56
N GLU A 73 -5.30 54.17 3.77
CA GLU A 73 -4.58 53.43 4.78
C GLU A 73 -5.34 52.18 5.22
N GLU A 74 -6.65 52.30 5.47
CA GLU A 74 -7.50 51.15 5.74
C GLU A 74 -7.56 50.15 4.58
N ALA A 75 -7.64 50.64 3.34
CA ALA A 75 -7.66 49.80 2.15
C ALA A 75 -6.32 49.04 1.98
N GLN A 76 -5.20 49.72 2.24
CA GLN A 76 -3.87 49.10 2.20
C GLN A 76 -3.72 48.05 3.29
N THR A 77 -4.14 48.40 4.51
CA THR A 77 -4.07 47.47 5.66
C THR A 77 -4.92 46.19 5.43
N ARG A 78 -6.14 46.36 4.90
CA ARG A 78 -6.99 45.24 4.50
C ARG A 78 -6.32 44.37 3.43
N ARG A 79 -5.70 45.01 2.42
CA ARG A 79 -5.00 44.30 1.33
C ARG A 79 -3.79 43.54 1.83
N ILE A 80 -2.99 44.11 2.73
CA ILE A 80 -1.84 43.47 3.35
C ILE A 80 -2.27 42.28 4.21
N ARG A 81 -3.34 42.43 5.00
CA ARG A 81 -3.89 41.28 5.80
C ARG A 81 -4.37 40.16 4.89
N GLY A 82 -5.14 40.43 3.87
CA GLY A 82 -5.61 39.42 2.91
C GLY A 82 -4.47 38.74 2.17
N MET A 83 -3.38 39.45 1.82
CA MET A 83 -2.18 38.84 1.24
C MET A 83 -1.43 37.95 2.24
N ARG A 84 -1.32 38.39 3.50
CA ARG A 84 -0.72 37.58 4.56
C ARG A 84 -1.47 36.29 4.83
N ASP A 85 -2.80 36.37 4.92
CA ASP A 85 -3.66 35.21 5.15
C ASP A 85 -3.56 34.21 3.97
N SER A 86 -3.63 34.71 2.74
CA SER A 86 -3.46 33.90 1.53
C SER A 86 -2.07 33.26 1.45
N LEU A 87 -1.01 33.97 1.84
CA LEU A 87 0.35 33.44 1.86
C LEU A 87 0.52 32.36 2.95
N ALA A 88 -0.10 32.56 4.12
CA ALA A 88 -0.08 31.60 5.20
C ALA A 88 -0.82 30.29 4.84
N ASP A 89 -1.95 30.42 4.13
CA ASP A 89 -2.71 29.26 3.64
C ASP A 89 -1.91 28.50 2.58
N HIS A 90 -1.36 29.21 1.60
CA HIS A 90 -0.53 28.58 0.57
C HIS A 90 0.73 27.91 1.16
N HIS A 91 1.32 28.51 2.18
CA HIS A 91 2.47 27.91 2.87
C HIS A 91 2.09 26.63 3.63
N ARG A 92 0.89 26.59 4.24
CA ARG A 92 0.36 25.39 4.90
C ARG A 92 0.08 24.28 3.90
N GLU A 93 -0.57 24.60 2.76
CA GLU A 93 -0.83 23.62 1.69
C GLU A 93 0.47 23.04 1.12
N MET A 94 1.45 23.91 0.84
CA MET A 94 2.74 23.47 0.31
C MET A 94 3.49 22.59 1.31
N ARG A 95 3.48 22.94 2.60
CA ARG A 95 4.09 22.14 3.65
C ARG A 95 3.42 20.77 3.78
N SER A 96 2.10 20.73 3.77
CA SER A 96 1.35 19.47 3.78
C SER A 96 1.66 18.58 2.59
N ALA A 97 1.75 19.14 1.37
CA ALA A 97 2.10 18.39 0.17
C ALA A 97 3.55 17.87 0.21
N VAL A 98 4.47 18.67 0.77
CA VAL A 98 5.87 18.27 0.97
C VAL A 98 5.96 17.15 2.00
N ASP A 99 5.30 17.29 3.16
CA ASP A 99 5.30 16.27 4.22
C ASP A 99 4.70 14.94 3.72
N GLU A 100 3.62 14.99 2.94
CA GLU A 100 3.02 13.81 2.31
C GLU A 100 3.99 13.16 1.29
N SER A 101 4.69 13.96 0.50
CA SER A 101 5.68 13.47 -0.46
C SER A 101 6.87 12.81 0.23
N PHE A 102 7.36 13.41 1.32
CA PHE A 102 8.43 12.81 2.14
C PHE A 102 7.98 11.52 2.83
N ALA A 103 6.74 11.44 3.31
CA ALA A 103 6.20 10.21 3.89
C ALA A 103 6.17 9.07 2.85
N LYS A 104 5.75 9.36 1.62
CA LYS A 104 5.75 8.39 0.51
C LYS A 104 7.18 7.95 0.12
N ILE A 105 8.13 8.88 0.06
CA ILE A 105 9.55 8.57 -0.21
C ILE A 105 10.14 7.72 0.91
N ASN A 106 9.86 8.03 2.17
CA ASN A 106 10.34 7.26 3.31
C ASN A 106 9.78 5.83 3.29
N ALA A 107 8.47 5.65 3.04
CA ALA A 107 7.86 4.33 2.93
C ALA A 107 8.46 3.51 1.78
N ALA A 108 8.69 4.12 0.62
CA ALA A 108 9.36 3.46 -0.50
C ALA A 108 10.81 3.09 -0.17
N THR A 109 11.56 3.99 0.47
CA THR A 109 12.95 3.75 0.89
C THR A 109 13.04 2.65 1.93
N GLU A 110 12.11 2.60 2.88
CA GLU A 110 12.03 1.53 3.88
C GLU A 110 11.74 0.19 3.23
N LEU A 111 10.77 0.13 2.31
CA LEU A 111 10.48 -1.06 1.53
C LEU A 111 11.72 -1.57 0.77
N PHE A 112 12.43 -0.68 0.05
CA PHE A 112 13.66 -1.05 -0.64
C PHE A 112 14.75 -1.53 0.32
N SER A 113 14.88 -0.90 1.48
CA SER A 113 15.84 -1.32 2.51
C SER A 113 15.50 -2.70 3.10
N GLN A 114 14.21 -3.00 3.31
CA GLN A 114 13.76 -4.31 3.77
C GLN A 114 14.00 -5.39 2.70
N VAL A 115 13.69 -5.10 1.45
CA VAL A 115 13.93 -6.02 0.32
C VAL A 115 15.43 -6.29 0.13
N ASP A 116 16.27 -5.26 0.25
CA ASP A 116 17.72 -5.38 0.09
C ASP A 116 18.40 -6.15 1.25
N ARG A 117 17.84 -6.08 2.45
CA ARG A 117 18.28 -6.88 3.61
C ARG A 117 17.77 -8.32 3.55
N SER A 118 16.73 -8.59 2.79
CA SER A 118 16.20 -9.94 2.65
C SER A 118 17.10 -10.78 1.73
N VAL A 119 17.14 -12.08 2.00
CA VAL A 119 17.82 -13.06 1.11
C VAL A 119 17.07 -13.17 -0.23
N LEU A 120 15.88 -12.61 -0.32
CA LEU A 120 15.09 -12.55 -1.53
C LEU A 120 15.74 -11.53 -2.49
N ARG A 121 16.05 -11.96 -3.69
CA ARG A 121 16.70 -11.13 -4.71
C ARG A 121 15.88 -9.88 -4.99
N SER A 122 16.46 -8.73 -4.74
CA SER A 122 15.85 -7.41 -5.01
C SER A 122 15.42 -7.22 -6.48
N ASP A 123 16.10 -7.89 -7.42
CA ASP A 123 15.76 -7.88 -8.85
C ASP A 123 14.39 -8.50 -9.13
N GLY A 124 13.97 -9.53 -8.40
CA GLY A 124 12.66 -10.17 -8.51
C GLY A 124 11.52 -9.23 -8.14
N VAL A 125 11.64 -8.57 -6.99
CA VAL A 125 10.62 -7.61 -6.51
C VAL A 125 10.54 -6.39 -7.44
N THR A 126 11.67 -5.85 -7.86
CA THR A 126 11.72 -4.72 -8.81
C THR A 126 11.08 -5.08 -10.15
N ARG A 127 11.35 -6.29 -10.65
CA ARG A 127 10.76 -6.79 -11.89
C ARG A 127 9.24 -6.96 -11.76
N LEU A 128 8.77 -7.54 -10.63
CA LEU A 128 7.35 -7.69 -10.34
C LEU A 128 6.65 -6.32 -10.32
N ALA A 129 7.18 -5.36 -9.58
CA ALA A 129 6.63 -4.01 -9.50
C ALA A 129 6.54 -3.34 -10.87
N ARG A 130 7.61 -3.43 -11.68
CA ARG A 130 7.63 -2.87 -13.06
C ARG A 130 6.58 -3.52 -13.95
N LYS A 131 6.42 -4.85 -13.89
CA LYS A 131 5.44 -5.57 -14.70
C LYS A 131 4.01 -5.30 -14.24
N TYR A 132 3.79 -5.21 -12.95
CA TYR A 132 2.49 -4.82 -12.40
C TYR A 132 2.06 -3.43 -12.88
N THR A 133 2.98 -2.44 -12.85
CA THR A 133 2.72 -1.10 -13.40
C THR A 133 2.35 -1.14 -14.88
N GLN A 134 3.06 -1.93 -15.70
CA GLN A 134 2.74 -2.09 -17.12
C GLN A 134 1.34 -2.68 -17.34
N VAL A 135 0.92 -3.64 -16.52
CA VAL A 135 -0.46 -4.17 -16.55
C VAL A 135 -1.46 -3.08 -16.17
N GLY A 136 -1.17 -2.25 -15.17
CA GLY A 136 -2.00 -1.13 -14.77
C GLY A 136 -2.21 -0.08 -15.87
N GLU A 137 -1.17 0.20 -16.64
CA GLU A 137 -1.20 1.18 -17.73
C GLU A 137 -1.88 0.68 -19.01
N HIS A 138 -1.63 -0.57 -19.40
CA HIS A 138 -2.01 -1.09 -20.72
C HIS A 138 -3.04 -2.23 -20.67
N GLY A 139 -3.30 -2.81 -19.49
CA GLY A 139 -4.21 -3.94 -19.32
C GLY A 139 -5.69 -3.55 -19.44
N SER A 140 -6.51 -4.46 -19.93
CA SER A 140 -7.96 -4.33 -19.83
C SER A 140 -8.41 -4.45 -18.36
N GLU A 141 -9.62 -4.01 -18.02
CA GLU A 141 -10.14 -4.03 -16.65
C GLU A 141 -10.13 -5.44 -16.01
N ILE A 142 -10.43 -6.48 -16.80
CA ILE A 142 -10.37 -7.85 -16.30
C ILE A 142 -8.94 -8.28 -15.98
N VAL A 143 -7.96 -7.87 -16.80
CA VAL A 143 -6.55 -8.20 -16.58
C VAL A 143 -6.01 -7.46 -15.35
N LYS A 144 -6.41 -6.21 -15.16
CA LYS A 144 -6.04 -5.43 -13.96
C LYS A 144 -6.58 -6.06 -12.68
N ARG A 145 -7.88 -6.43 -12.67
CA ARG A 145 -8.48 -7.11 -11.52
C ARG A 145 -7.81 -8.45 -11.22
N PHE A 146 -7.58 -9.24 -12.25
CA PHE A 146 -6.89 -10.53 -12.10
C PHE A 146 -5.49 -10.34 -11.50
N ALA A 147 -4.70 -9.38 -12.00
CA ALA A 147 -3.38 -9.08 -11.45
C ALA A 147 -3.43 -8.59 -9.99
N GLN A 148 -4.46 -7.85 -9.61
CA GLN A 148 -4.67 -7.43 -8.21
C GLN A 148 -4.95 -8.62 -7.29
N GLU A 149 -5.82 -9.55 -7.71
CA GLU A 149 -6.13 -10.77 -6.96
C GLU A 149 -4.90 -11.68 -6.81
N GLU A 150 -4.09 -11.83 -7.86
CA GLU A 150 -2.86 -12.62 -7.82
C GLU A 150 -1.84 -12.01 -6.82
N ILE A 151 -1.67 -10.69 -6.82
CA ILE A 151 -0.79 -10.02 -5.85
C ILE A 151 -1.31 -10.18 -4.42
N ALA A 152 -2.62 -10.05 -4.21
CA ALA A 152 -3.23 -10.24 -2.90
C ALA A 152 -3.04 -11.69 -2.41
N SER A 153 -3.25 -12.68 -3.27
CA SER A 153 -3.02 -14.10 -2.98
C SER A 153 -1.56 -14.38 -2.63
N LEU A 154 -0.63 -13.79 -3.37
CA LEU A 154 0.81 -13.92 -3.09
C LEU A 154 1.17 -13.30 -1.72
N ALA A 155 0.61 -12.14 -1.38
CA ALA A 155 0.85 -11.51 -0.09
C ALA A 155 0.35 -12.38 1.07
N LEU A 156 -0.84 -12.95 0.96
CA LEU A 156 -1.40 -13.89 1.95
C LEU A 156 -0.55 -15.16 2.09
N LEU A 157 -0.05 -15.68 0.98
CA LEU A 157 0.87 -16.82 1.03
C LEU A 157 2.17 -16.47 1.77
N MET A 158 2.78 -15.32 1.48
CA MET A 158 3.99 -14.87 2.18
C MET A 158 3.76 -14.66 3.67
N GLU A 159 2.62 -14.09 4.05
CA GLU A 159 2.20 -13.96 5.45
C GLU A 159 2.09 -15.33 6.12
N SER A 160 1.41 -16.29 5.49
CA SER A 160 1.25 -17.65 5.96
C SER A 160 2.59 -18.36 6.15
N LEU A 161 3.48 -18.27 5.16
CA LEU A 161 4.84 -18.83 5.23
C LEU A 161 5.65 -18.20 6.38
N SER A 162 5.52 -16.89 6.61
CA SER A 162 6.20 -16.21 7.72
C SER A 162 5.70 -16.66 9.10
N ASN A 163 4.44 -17.11 9.18
CA ASN A 163 3.82 -17.67 10.38
C ASN A 163 4.12 -19.16 10.59
N GLY A 164 4.85 -19.80 9.68
CA GLY A 164 5.27 -21.20 9.79
C GLY A 164 4.22 -22.21 9.34
N THR A 165 3.11 -21.77 8.73
CA THR A 165 2.11 -22.66 8.14
C THR A 165 1.40 -21.97 6.98
N ALA A 166 1.11 -22.72 5.90
CA ALA A 166 0.34 -22.23 4.77
C ALA A 166 -0.63 -23.30 4.28
N ASP A 167 -1.86 -22.90 4.00
CA ASP A 167 -2.93 -23.77 3.56
C ASP A 167 -3.38 -23.42 2.14
N CYS A 168 -3.71 -24.45 1.35
CA CYS A 168 -4.31 -24.32 0.04
C CYS A 168 -5.50 -25.25 -0.09
N PRO A 169 -6.68 -24.78 -0.51
CA PRO A 169 -7.81 -25.65 -0.79
C PRO A 169 -7.49 -26.65 -1.90
N GLY A 170 -7.86 -27.90 -1.72
CA GLY A 170 -7.58 -28.99 -2.66
C GLY A 170 -6.13 -29.48 -2.61
N GLU A 171 -5.79 -30.35 -3.55
CA GLU A 171 -4.43 -30.86 -3.75
C GLU A 171 -3.62 -29.88 -4.60
N ASN A 172 -2.60 -29.28 -4.02
CA ASN A 172 -1.73 -28.35 -4.74
C ASN A 172 -0.47 -29.03 -5.28
N HIS A 173 -0.60 -29.67 -6.43
CA HIS A 173 0.50 -30.37 -7.06
C HIS A 173 1.61 -29.44 -7.59
N GLU A 174 1.32 -28.18 -7.86
CA GLU A 174 2.34 -27.21 -8.28
C GLU A 174 3.28 -26.89 -7.11
N TRP A 175 2.74 -26.70 -5.89
CA TRP A 175 3.60 -26.55 -4.69
C TRP A 175 4.51 -27.77 -4.49
N LEU A 176 4.00 -28.97 -4.72
CA LEU A 176 4.78 -30.20 -4.61
C LEU A 176 5.98 -30.21 -5.59
N ILE A 177 5.75 -29.80 -6.84
CA ILE A 177 6.77 -29.75 -7.87
C ILE A 177 7.77 -28.63 -7.59
N ASP A 178 7.30 -27.45 -7.20
CA ASP A 178 8.14 -26.29 -6.92
C ASP A 178 9.02 -26.51 -5.66
N LEU A 179 8.45 -27.09 -4.59
CA LEU A 179 9.21 -27.45 -3.40
C LEU A 179 10.29 -28.48 -3.74
N THR A 180 9.97 -29.48 -4.59
CA THR A 180 10.97 -30.43 -5.08
C THR A 180 12.09 -29.76 -5.87
N ALA A 181 11.76 -28.73 -6.67
CA ALA A 181 12.77 -27.95 -7.39
C ALA A 181 13.64 -27.10 -6.45
N CYS A 182 13.13 -26.69 -5.30
CA CYS A 182 13.85 -25.91 -4.27
C CYS A 182 14.72 -26.78 -3.34
N THR A 183 14.43 -28.10 -3.21
CA THR A 183 15.10 -29.02 -2.29
C THR A 183 16.60 -29.15 -2.59
N LYS A 184 17.43 -29.15 -1.56
CA LYS A 184 18.91 -29.18 -1.69
C LYS A 184 19.57 -30.39 -1.07
N LYS A 185 18.95 -31.02 -0.06
CA LYS A 185 19.57 -32.11 0.73
C LYS A 185 18.76 -33.39 0.67
N THR A 186 17.54 -33.38 1.22
CA THR A 186 16.74 -34.58 1.43
C THR A 186 15.26 -34.37 1.08
N LEU A 187 14.61 -35.38 0.56
CA LEU A 187 13.18 -35.46 0.37
C LEU A 187 12.70 -36.83 0.85
N TYR A 188 11.97 -36.88 1.97
CA TYR A 188 11.41 -38.08 2.52
C TYR A 188 9.89 -38.05 2.42
N ALA A 189 9.30 -39.12 1.88
CA ALA A 189 7.87 -39.14 1.57
C ALA A 189 7.20 -40.45 1.96
N THR A 190 6.02 -40.36 2.50
CA THR A 190 5.09 -41.49 2.59
C THR A 190 4.08 -41.44 1.45
N SER A 191 3.51 -42.61 1.07
CA SER A 191 2.47 -42.73 0.06
C SER A 191 1.57 -43.89 0.43
N THR A 192 0.32 -43.62 0.71
CA THR A 192 -0.69 -44.63 1.05
C THR A 192 -1.41 -45.16 -0.18
N SER A 193 -2.37 -46.05 0.00
CA SER A 193 -3.19 -46.64 -1.07
C SER A 193 -4.00 -45.57 -1.81
N VAL A 194 -4.32 -44.44 -1.18
CA VAL A 194 -5.11 -43.34 -1.76
C VAL A 194 -4.39 -42.67 -2.91
N ASP A 195 -3.06 -42.61 -2.87
CA ASP A 195 -2.23 -41.91 -3.88
C ASP A 195 -1.89 -42.76 -5.13
N ARG A 196 -2.37 -43.97 -5.26
CA ARG A 196 -1.95 -44.86 -6.37
C ARG A 196 -2.29 -44.28 -7.74
N ASP A 197 -3.45 -43.62 -7.87
CA ASP A 197 -3.89 -43.03 -9.13
C ASP A 197 -3.09 -41.76 -9.49
N PHE A 198 -2.58 -41.06 -8.49
CA PHE A 198 -1.70 -39.90 -8.72
C PHE A 198 -0.50 -40.26 -9.62
N TRP A 199 0.15 -41.40 -9.40
CA TRP A 199 1.35 -41.81 -10.14
C TRP A 199 1.12 -42.07 -11.61
N SER A 200 -0.13 -42.27 -12.03
CA SER A 200 -0.52 -42.42 -13.45
C SER A 200 -0.88 -41.05 -14.07
N SER A 201 -1.16 -40.04 -13.26
CA SER A 201 -1.60 -38.72 -13.66
C SER A 201 -0.51 -37.86 -14.32
N GLY A 202 -0.90 -36.76 -14.95
CA GLY A 202 0.03 -35.77 -15.49
C GLY A 202 0.92 -35.13 -14.38
N PRO A 203 0.34 -34.60 -13.28
CA PRO A 203 1.10 -34.12 -12.14
C PRO A 203 2.09 -35.14 -11.57
N GLY A 204 1.66 -36.38 -11.35
CA GLY A 204 2.54 -37.44 -10.83
C GLY A 204 3.75 -37.71 -11.72
N LYS A 205 3.57 -37.71 -13.05
CA LYS A 205 4.69 -37.82 -14.00
C LYS A 205 5.66 -36.62 -13.93
N ARG A 206 5.12 -35.38 -13.84
CA ARG A 206 5.95 -34.17 -13.67
C ARG A 206 6.73 -34.21 -12.37
N TYR A 207 6.09 -34.63 -11.29
CA TYR A 207 6.71 -34.75 -9.97
C TYR A 207 7.88 -35.77 -9.99
N LEU A 208 7.67 -36.93 -10.64
CA LEU A 208 8.73 -37.95 -10.77
C LEU A 208 9.94 -37.43 -11.58
N VAL A 209 9.69 -36.67 -12.63
CA VAL A 209 10.76 -36.00 -13.41
C VAL A 209 11.49 -34.97 -12.56
N ALA A 210 10.77 -34.14 -11.79
CA ALA A 210 11.37 -33.15 -10.90
C ALA A 210 12.29 -33.80 -9.84
N GLN A 211 11.88 -34.93 -9.27
CA GLN A 211 12.69 -35.71 -8.33
C GLN A 211 13.96 -36.27 -9.00
N GLY A 212 13.83 -36.88 -10.18
CA GLY A 212 14.99 -37.34 -10.93
C GLY A 212 15.97 -36.21 -11.27
N ASP A 213 15.47 -35.02 -11.55
CA ASP A 213 16.31 -33.84 -11.76
C ASP A 213 16.97 -33.36 -10.47
N ALA A 214 16.28 -33.39 -9.34
CA ALA A 214 16.82 -33.07 -8.02
C ALA A 214 18.01 -33.97 -7.68
N ILE A 215 17.84 -35.28 -7.89
CA ILE A 215 18.89 -36.25 -7.66
C ILE A 215 20.09 -36.00 -8.60
N ARG A 216 19.85 -35.95 -9.90
CA ARG A 216 20.96 -35.85 -10.89
C ARG A 216 21.71 -34.53 -10.85
N LYS A 217 20.99 -33.41 -10.66
CA LYS A 217 21.57 -32.06 -10.77
C LYS A 217 22.06 -31.50 -9.44
N ARG A 218 21.46 -31.93 -8.31
CA ARG A 218 21.74 -31.38 -6.99
C ARG A 218 22.22 -32.40 -5.96
N GLY A 219 22.17 -33.72 -6.29
CA GLY A 219 22.54 -34.79 -5.35
C GLY A 219 21.56 -34.98 -4.19
N VAL A 220 20.30 -34.61 -4.39
CA VAL A 220 19.27 -34.73 -3.35
C VAL A 220 19.03 -36.21 -3.05
N GLU A 221 19.09 -36.58 -1.78
CA GLU A 221 18.69 -37.91 -1.32
C GLU A 221 17.16 -38.00 -1.23
N ILE A 222 16.56 -38.92 -1.96
CA ILE A 222 15.11 -39.12 -1.94
C ILE A 222 14.78 -40.51 -1.46
N ARG A 223 14.01 -40.59 -0.35
CA ARG A 223 13.46 -41.82 0.22
C ARG A 223 11.95 -41.79 0.14
N ARG A 224 11.36 -42.94 -0.23
CA ARG A 224 9.91 -43.10 -0.27
C ARG A 224 9.43 -44.42 0.34
N LEU A 225 8.43 -44.31 1.18
CA LEU A 225 7.73 -45.42 1.76
C LEU A 225 6.33 -45.56 1.16
N PHE A 226 6.04 -46.66 0.52
CA PHE A 226 4.69 -47.07 0.16
C PHE A 226 4.09 -47.83 1.34
N LEU A 227 3.11 -47.22 2.00
CA LEU A 227 2.44 -47.79 3.14
C LEU A 227 1.25 -48.61 2.66
N VAL A 228 1.14 -49.86 3.17
CA VAL A 228 0.01 -50.77 2.94
C VAL A 228 -0.54 -51.24 4.28
N ASP A 229 -1.83 -51.51 4.31
CA ASP A 229 -2.51 -51.95 5.56
C ASP A 229 -2.42 -53.47 5.78
N GLY A 230 -1.89 -54.19 4.80
CA GLY A 230 -1.69 -55.63 4.89
C GLY A 230 -1.03 -56.21 3.64
N PRO A 231 -0.55 -57.48 3.70
CA PRO A 231 0.20 -58.12 2.62
C PRO A 231 -0.62 -58.27 1.31
N ASP A 232 -1.94 -58.33 1.41
CA ASP A 232 -2.83 -58.40 0.24
C ASP A 232 -2.80 -57.17 -0.64
N GLU A 233 -2.38 -56.03 -0.11
CA GLU A 233 -2.21 -54.76 -0.85
C GLU A 233 -0.89 -54.71 -1.62
N ILE A 234 0.08 -55.57 -1.35
CA ILE A 234 1.37 -55.66 -2.05
C ILE A 234 1.18 -56.29 -3.43
N THR A 235 0.51 -55.55 -4.31
CA THR A 235 0.20 -56.00 -5.67
C THR A 235 1.43 -55.91 -6.59
N GLU A 236 1.40 -56.67 -7.70
CA GLU A 236 2.40 -56.54 -8.77
C GLU A 236 2.47 -55.12 -9.36
N ALA A 237 1.36 -54.41 -9.39
CA ALA A 237 1.33 -53.02 -9.83
C ALA A 237 2.11 -52.10 -8.88
N LEU A 238 2.00 -52.28 -7.55
CA LEU A 238 2.77 -51.54 -6.55
C LEU A 238 4.26 -51.85 -6.65
N ARG A 239 4.64 -53.11 -6.79
CA ARG A 239 6.05 -53.50 -6.99
C ARG A 239 6.66 -52.84 -8.24
N LYS A 240 5.94 -52.87 -9.38
CA LYS A 240 6.36 -52.15 -10.61
C LYS A 240 6.45 -50.65 -10.43
N LEU A 241 5.58 -50.05 -9.62
CA LEU A 241 5.65 -48.63 -9.29
C LEU A 241 6.92 -48.32 -8.48
N CYS A 242 7.20 -49.13 -7.45
CA CYS A 242 8.40 -49.02 -6.65
C CYS A 242 9.68 -49.15 -7.50
N GLU A 243 9.77 -50.19 -8.34
CA GLU A 243 10.88 -50.35 -9.28
C GLU A 243 11.06 -49.18 -10.26
N ARG A 244 9.94 -48.65 -10.78
CA ARG A 244 9.96 -47.48 -11.65
C ARG A 244 10.58 -46.30 -10.95
N GLN A 245 10.27 -46.06 -9.65
CA GLN A 245 10.84 -44.95 -8.89
C GLN A 245 12.33 -45.18 -8.60
N ARG A 246 12.73 -46.41 -8.27
CA ARG A 246 14.14 -46.79 -8.10
C ARG A 246 14.98 -46.47 -9.37
N ARG A 247 14.42 -46.61 -10.58
CA ARG A 247 15.09 -46.23 -11.85
C ARG A 247 15.34 -44.72 -11.98
N TYR A 248 14.60 -43.88 -11.27
CA TYR A 248 14.87 -42.42 -11.17
C TYR A 248 15.89 -42.09 -10.09
N GLY A 249 16.39 -43.09 -9.32
CA GLY A 249 17.34 -42.92 -8.24
C GLY A 249 16.72 -42.71 -6.87
N ILE A 250 15.40 -42.89 -6.75
CA ILE A 250 14.66 -42.79 -5.48
C ILE A 250 14.85 -44.10 -4.72
N ASP A 251 15.25 -44.08 -3.43
CA ASP A 251 15.20 -45.24 -2.57
C ASP A 251 13.73 -45.44 -2.14
N ALA A 252 13.06 -46.34 -2.85
CA ALA A 252 11.63 -46.62 -2.63
C ALA A 252 11.45 -48.01 -2.01
N ARG A 253 10.69 -48.07 -0.92
CA ARG A 253 10.41 -49.32 -0.17
C ARG A 253 8.92 -49.47 0.09
N ILE A 254 8.47 -50.67 0.38
CA ILE A 254 7.10 -51.00 0.77
C ILE A 254 7.13 -51.38 2.25
N VAL A 255 6.17 -50.87 3.02
CA VAL A 255 6.00 -51.17 4.44
C VAL A 255 4.59 -51.65 4.66
N ASP A 256 4.49 -52.87 5.24
CA ASP A 256 3.24 -53.40 5.73
C ASP A 256 3.02 -52.88 7.15
N GLN A 257 2.01 -52.03 7.34
CA GLN A 257 1.69 -51.46 8.65
C GLN A 257 1.09 -52.48 9.62
N SER A 258 0.56 -53.59 9.12
CA SER A 258 0.01 -54.64 9.96
C SER A 258 1.08 -55.41 10.76
N GLU A 259 2.34 -55.35 10.32
CA GLU A 259 3.50 -55.97 10.99
C GLU A 259 4.14 -55.07 12.05
N LEU A 260 3.70 -53.79 12.16
CA LEU A 260 4.25 -52.83 13.10
C LEU A 260 3.57 -52.99 14.47
N ASP A 261 4.25 -53.66 15.41
CA ASP A 261 3.84 -53.72 16.81
C ASP A 261 3.73 -52.33 17.44
N ASN A 262 2.52 -51.96 17.88
CA ASN A 262 2.21 -50.69 18.59
C ASN A 262 2.25 -49.36 17.77
N ALA A 263 2.20 -49.37 16.48
CA ALA A 263 1.89 -48.12 15.79
C ALA A 263 0.44 -47.69 16.12
N PRO A 264 0.20 -46.54 16.75
CA PRO A 264 -1.17 -46.06 16.92
C PRO A 264 -1.80 -45.95 15.52
N VAL A 265 -2.92 -46.65 15.31
CA VAL A 265 -3.76 -46.60 14.09
C VAL A 265 -4.46 -45.24 14.02
N THR A 266 -3.70 -44.16 14.11
CA THR A 266 -4.14 -42.83 13.70
C THR A 266 -3.93 -42.75 12.19
N SER A 267 -5.00 -42.48 11.46
CA SER A 267 -5.00 -42.29 10.01
C SER A 267 -3.71 -41.56 9.56
N VAL A 268 -2.83 -42.36 8.94
CA VAL A 268 -1.53 -41.82 8.49
C VAL A 268 -1.82 -41.00 7.27
N ASN A 269 -1.97 -39.69 7.44
CA ASN A 269 -1.99 -38.78 6.29
C ASN A 269 -0.64 -38.86 5.59
N ASP A 270 -0.66 -38.87 4.27
CA ASP A 270 0.56 -38.78 3.49
C ASP A 270 1.27 -37.47 3.77
N PHE A 271 2.57 -37.55 4.00
CA PHE A 271 3.40 -36.39 4.22
C PHE A 271 4.71 -36.48 3.43
N ILE A 272 5.26 -35.32 3.12
CA ILE A 272 6.54 -35.22 2.46
C ILE A 272 7.38 -34.18 3.22
N ILE A 273 8.59 -34.57 3.60
CA ILE A 273 9.53 -33.71 4.33
C ILE A 273 10.61 -33.23 3.36
N PHE A 274 10.79 -31.92 3.25
CA PHE A 274 11.78 -31.28 2.41
C PHE A 274 12.92 -30.72 3.27
N ASP A 275 14.15 -31.15 3.01
CA ASP A 275 15.40 -30.75 3.69
C ASP A 275 15.38 -30.86 5.23
N GLY A 276 14.40 -31.54 5.82
CA GLY A 276 14.18 -31.58 7.26
C GLY A 276 13.65 -30.26 7.83
N GLU A 277 13.13 -29.36 7.01
CA GLU A 277 12.72 -28.01 7.40
C GLU A 277 11.24 -27.72 7.15
N LEU A 278 10.59 -28.44 6.22
CA LEU A 278 9.21 -28.22 5.81
C LEU A 278 8.50 -29.55 5.56
N CYS A 279 7.27 -29.66 6.07
CA CYS A 279 6.36 -30.75 5.76
C CYS A 279 5.25 -30.27 4.82
N TYR A 280 5.01 -31.03 3.75
CA TYR A 280 3.84 -30.94 2.88
C TYR A 280 2.91 -32.09 3.24
N GLU A 281 1.67 -31.78 3.58
CA GLU A 281 0.67 -32.76 4.00
C GLU A 281 -0.61 -32.57 3.20
N ILE A 282 -1.26 -33.67 2.83
CA ILE A 282 -2.61 -33.67 2.28
C ILE A 282 -3.55 -34.15 3.37
N GLU A 283 -4.43 -33.27 3.82
CA GLU A 283 -5.48 -33.64 4.77
C GLU A 283 -6.67 -34.18 3.97
N PRO A 284 -7.02 -35.48 4.15
CA PRO A 284 -8.14 -36.08 3.43
C PRO A 284 -9.46 -35.48 3.90
N ASP A 285 -10.47 -35.57 3.04
CA ASP A 285 -11.85 -35.20 3.36
C ASP A 285 -12.42 -36.12 4.43
N VAL A 286 -12.27 -35.71 5.69
CA VAL A 286 -12.92 -36.39 6.81
C VAL A 286 -14.21 -35.63 7.12
N ARG A 287 -15.34 -36.23 6.82
CA ARG A 287 -16.69 -35.71 7.07
C ARG A 287 -17.10 -34.51 6.23
N ALA A 288 -16.98 -34.61 4.90
CA ALA A 288 -17.40 -33.57 3.95
C ALA A 288 -16.64 -32.24 4.07
N ALA A 289 -15.47 -32.21 4.71
CA ALA A 289 -14.53 -31.10 4.58
C ALA A 289 -13.73 -31.28 3.28
N PRO A 290 -13.55 -30.25 2.46
CA PRO A 290 -12.78 -30.37 1.21
C PRO A 290 -11.34 -30.75 1.50
N THR A 291 -10.75 -31.61 0.68
CA THR A 291 -9.29 -31.92 0.71
C THR A 291 -8.49 -30.63 0.75
N LYS A 292 -7.45 -30.62 1.57
CA LYS A 292 -6.62 -29.44 1.81
C LYS A 292 -5.14 -29.83 1.79
N THR A 293 -4.34 -29.03 1.11
CA THR A 293 -2.87 -29.10 1.18
C THR A 293 -2.38 -28.14 2.24
N THR A 294 -1.53 -28.64 3.15
CA THR A 294 -0.93 -27.83 4.23
C THR A 294 0.59 -27.92 4.19
N LEU A 295 1.25 -26.77 4.27
CA LEU A 295 2.69 -26.65 4.53
C LEU A 295 2.90 -26.33 6.01
N LYS A 296 3.74 -27.09 6.69
CA LYS A 296 4.06 -26.91 8.12
C LYS A 296 5.57 -26.81 8.29
N MET A 297 6.03 -25.69 8.87
CA MET A 297 7.45 -25.37 9.06
C MET A 297 7.82 -25.22 10.53
N THR A 298 6.89 -25.50 11.45
CA THR A 298 7.18 -25.45 12.89
C THR A 298 8.15 -26.57 13.27
N PRO A 299 9.30 -26.28 13.93
CA PRO A 299 10.34 -27.28 14.18
C PRO A 299 9.85 -28.53 14.92
N GLY A 300 8.93 -28.36 15.88
CA GLY A 300 8.38 -29.49 16.63
C GLY A 300 7.58 -30.45 15.74
N HIS A 301 6.74 -29.93 14.84
CA HIS A 301 5.98 -30.73 13.91
C HIS A 301 6.87 -31.45 12.89
N VAL A 302 7.86 -30.77 12.34
CA VAL A 302 8.80 -31.35 11.38
C VAL A 302 9.62 -32.46 12.04
N ALA A 303 10.09 -32.26 13.29
CA ALA A 303 10.82 -33.27 14.04
C ALA A 303 9.97 -34.52 14.30
N GLU A 304 8.69 -34.35 14.68
CA GLU A 304 7.75 -35.45 14.85
C GLU A 304 7.59 -36.29 13.57
N ARG A 305 7.50 -35.61 12.42
CA ARG A 305 7.38 -36.29 11.11
C ARG A 305 8.66 -37.03 10.71
N ILE A 306 9.83 -36.47 11.01
CA ILE A 306 11.12 -37.12 10.78
C ILE A 306 11.23 -38.38 11.61
N GLU A 307 10.98 -38.29 12.92
CA GLU A 307 11.02 -39.44 13.82
C GLU A 307 10.08 -40.58 13.38
N ARG A 308 8.87 -40.20 12.96
CA ARG A 308 7.90 -41.15 12.41
C ARG A 308 8.41 -41.79 11.12
N PHE A 309 8.96 -41.00 10.18
CA PHE A 309 9.49 -41.50 8.94
C PHE A 309 10.65 -42.48 9.21
N ASP A 310 11.58 -42.13 10.08
CA ASP A 310 12.73 -42.97 10.43
C ASP A 310 12.29 -44.28 11.06
N THR A 311 11.32 -44.28 11.96
CA THR A 311 10.73 -45.49 12.56
C THR A 311 10.16 -46.42 11.47
N LEU A 312 9.40 -45.88 10.54
CA LEU A 312 8.84 -46.65 9.43
C LEU A 312 9.93 -47.14 8.46
N TRP A 313 10.97 -46.31 8.27
CA TRP A 313 12.08 -46.64 7.39
C TRP A 313 12.93 -47.81 7.94
N GLU A 314 13.19 -47.82 9.24
CA GLU A 314 13.91 -48.91 9.93
C GLU A 314 13.13 -50.21 9.91
N ALA A 315 11.80 -50.13 10.01
CA ALA A 315 10.94 -51.31 9.92
C ALA A 315 10.75 -51.83 8.49
N SER A 316 11.13 -51.01 7.46
CA SER A 316 11.02 -51.45 6.07
C SER A 316 12.10 -52.45 5.69
N SER A 317 11.74 -53.62 5.18
CA SER A 317 12.70 -54.54 4.59
C SER A 317 13.26 -53.90 3.31
N ALA A 318 14.58 -53.96 3.13
CA ALA A 318 15.24 -53.62 1.87
C ALA A 318 15.15 -54.87 0.97
N ASP A 319 13.99 -55.11 0.34
CA ASP A 319 13.84 -56.14 -0.69
C ASP A 319 14.35 -55.64 -2.07
#